data_3177254184c62233e0e628eae953014f
#
_entry.id   3177254184c62233e0e628eae953014f
#
_cell.length_a   1.000
_cell.length_b   1.000
_cell.length_c   1.000
_cell.angle_alpha   90.00
_cell.angle_beta   90.00
_cell.angle_gamma   90.00
#
_symmetry.space_group_name_H-M   'P 1'
#
loop_
_entity.id
_entity.type
_entity.pdbx_description
1 polymer ?
#
loop_
_entity_poly.entity_id
_entity_poly.type
_entity_poly.pdbx_seq_one_letter_code
_entity_poly.pdbx_strand_id
1 'polypeptide(L)'
;MRDTIFKFTFLIGIGDASTSAWLDEKNVYGVWSHNVVVFHSKNPESKVVGESSYYVQSNVWYEQAEHYNLHDVLKRMKDKYNLKTVAIQWETYGDGIQKRTYGMKCGKHDFTMFHILFNGARVSIPRLVSLCEEFNLPHVHVFDWCYTLPDTVEDLIAEVDSKQFSIDHGMIEGFVMYSQDGQTSYKCVSPSFLLKYH
;
A
#
# COMPACT_ATOMS: atom_id res chain seq x y z
N MET A 1 -18.48 -25.29 -22.46
CA MET A 1 -18.22 -24.03 -21.74
C MET A 1 -16.72 -23.97 -21.55
N ARG A 2 -16.04 -22.94 -22.02
CA ARG A 2 -14.60 -22.79 -21.77
C ARG A 2 -14.48 -22.23 -20.36
N ASP A 3 -13.84 -22.96 -19.48
CA ASP A 3 -13.51 -22.52 -18.14
C ASP A 3 -12.68 -21.24 -18.26
N THR A 4 -13.27 -20.13 -17.85
CA THR A 4 -12.56 -18.86 -17.78
C THR A 4 -11.61 -18.96 -16.60
N ILE A 5 -10.36 -19.31 -16.84
CA ILE A 5 -9.32 -19.33 -15.80
C ILE A 5 -9.07 -17.88 -15.43
N PHE A 6 -9.57 -17.47 -14.27
CA PHE A 6 -9.25 -16.17 -13.69
C PHE A 6 -7.82 -16.19 -13.18
N LYS A 7 -6.96 -15.41 -13.82
CA LYS A 7 -5.58 -15.24 -13.38
C LYS A 7 -5.48 -14.01 -12.49
N PHE A 8 -4.77 -14.17 -11.40
CA PHE A 8 -4.55 -13.12 -10.39
C PHE A 8 -3.06 -12.90 -10.17
N THR A 9 -2.70 -11.69 -9.79
CA THR A 9 -1.39 -11.40 -9.23
C THR A 9 -1.47 -11.58 -7.72
N PHE A 10 -0.59 -12.41 -7.19
CA PHE A 10 -0.60 -12.83 -5.79
C PHE A 10 0.45 -12.04 -5.00
N LEU A 11 0.02 -11.25 -4.04
CA LEU A 11 0.87 -10.36 -3.25
C LEU A 11 0.85 -10.76 -1.78
N ILE A 12 1.96 -10.51 -1.09
CA ILE A 12 1.98 -10.67 0.37
C ILE A 12 1.15 -9.56 1.00
N GLY A 13 0.16 -9.93 1.81
CA GLY A 13 -0.62 -9.00 2.62
C GLY A 13 0.18 -8.57 3.85
N ILE A 14 0.46 -7.28 3.94
CA ILE A 14 0.94 -6.63 5.16
C ILE A 14 -0.21 -5.73 5.59
N GLY A 15 -0.85 -6.01 6.72
CA GLY A 15 -2.03 -5.28 7.14
C GLY A 15 -1.74 -4.51 8.41
N ASP A 16 -1.28 -3.26 8.32
CA ASP A 16 -1.05 -2.46 9.51
C ASP A 16 -1.70 -1.08 9.44
N ALA A 17 -1.15 -0.15 8.72
CA ALA A 17 -1.68 1.21 8.71
C ALA A 17 -1.65 1.77 7.29
N SER A 18 -2.79 1.64 6.63
CA SER A 18 -2.98 2.14 5.27
C SER A 18 -2.92 3.66 5.22
N THR A 19 -2.08 4.17 4.36
CA THR A 19 -1.82 5.60 4.19
C THR A 19 -1.86 5.96 2.71
N SER A 20 -2.24 7.21 2.43
CA SER A 20 -2.27 7.73 1.07
C SER A 20 -1.60 9.09 0.99
N ALA A 21 -0.90 9.35 -0.10
CA ALA A 21 -0.50 10.69 -0.50
C ALA A 21 -1.05 11.01 -1.89
N TRP A 22 -1.41 12.27 -2.11
CA TRP A 22 -1.92 12.72 -3.40
C TRP A 22 -1.40 14.09 -3.78
N LEU A 23 -1.43 14.35 -5.07
CA LEU A 23 -1.21 15.66 -5.67
C LEU A 23 -2.37 15.94 -6.63
N ASP A 24 -3.10 17.02 -6.37
CA ASP A 24 -4.29 17.38 -7.16
C ASP A 24 -3.97 18.21 -8.41
N GLU A 25 -5.01 18.65 -9.13
CA GLU A 25 -4.90 19.49 -10.33
C GLU A 25 -4.19 20.82 -10.06
N LYS A 26 -4.36 21.35 -8.85
CA LYS A 26 -3.78 22.63 -8.40
C LYS A 26 -2.42 22.46 -7.73
N ASN A 27 -1.85 21.25 -7.77
CA ASN A 27 -0.62 20.86 -7.08
C ASN A 27 -0.71 20.99 -5.54
N VAL A 28 -1.91 20.84 -4.98
CA VAL A 28 -2.09 20.69 -3.53
C VAL A 28 -1.68 19.26 -3.16
N TYR A 29 -0.73 19.17 -2.25
CA TYR A 29 -0.22 17.91 -1.72
C TYR A 29 -0.82 17.60 -0.36
N GLY A 30 -1.19 16.36 -0.13
CA GLY A 30 -1.68 15.89 1.16
C GLY A 30 -1.26 14.45 1.45
N VAL A 31 -1.17 14.15 2.73
CA VAL A 31 -0.97 12.80 3.25
C VAL A 31 -2.09 12.50 4.23
N TRP A 32 -2.71 11.35 4.10
CA TRP A 32 -3.76 10.94 5.00
C TRP A 32 -3.61 9.46 5.39
N SER A 33 -4.00 9.11 6.62
CA SER A 33 -4.27 7.74 7.04
C SER A 33 -5.77 7.59 7.34
N HIS A 34 -6.24 6.36 7.57
CA HIS A 34 -7.67 6.09 7.84
C HIS A 34 -8.25 6.96 8.98
N ASN A 35 -7.43 7.33 9.96
CA ASN A 35 -7.85 8.07 11.16
C ASN A 35 -7.27 9.48 11.27
N VAL A 36 -6.40 9.89 10.37
CA VAL A 36 -5.69 11.17 10.46
C VAL A 36 -5.55 11.80 9.08
N VAL A 37 -6.02 13.02 8.95
CA VAL A 37 -5.79 13.84 7.76
C VAL A 37 -4.75 14.90 8.10
N VAL A 38 -3.58 14.82 7.47
CA VAL A 38 -2.52 15.81 7.62
C VAL A 38 -2.39 16.57 6.30
N PHE A 39 -2.78 17.83 6.31
CA PHE A 39 -2.54 18.73 5.19
C PHE A 39 -1.20 19.43 5.39
N HIS A 40 -0.25 19.15 4.52
CA HIS A 40 0.95 19.95 4.41
C HIS A 40 0.90 20.76 3.12
N SER A 41 0.63 22.02 3.25
CA SER A 41 0.97 22.99 2.23
C SER A 41 2.33 23.59 2.57
N LYS A 42 3.30 23.45 1.66
CA LYS A 42 4.52 24.29 1.73
C LYS A 42 4.21 25.76 1.46
N ASN A 43 2.95 26.07 1.14
CA ASN A 43 2.47 27.42 0.98
C ASN A 43 1.73 27.85 2.26
N PRO A 44 2.32 28.71 3.11
CA PRO A 44 1.73 29.16 4.37
C PRO A 44 0.45 29.97 4.20
N GLU A 45 0.07 30.33 2.99
CA GLU A 45 -1.14 31.11 2.68
C GLU A 45 -2.38 30.27 2.36
N SER A 46 -2.25 28.95 2.21
CA SER A 46 -3.43 28.10 1.99
C SER A 46 -4.19 27.86 3.29
N LYS A 47 -5.22 28.65 3.54
CA LYS A 47 -6.18 28.41 4.62
C LYS A 47 -6.89 27.09 4.37
N VAL A 48 -6.73 26.14 5.28
CA VAL A 48 -7.49 24.90 5.32
C VAL A 48 -8.94 25.24 5.68
N VAL A 49 -9.86 24.94 4.79
CA VAL A 49 -11.31 25.01 5.05
C VAL A 49 -11.72 23.69 5.70
N GLY A 50 -11.87 23.68 7.02
CA GLY A 50 -12.36 22.53 7.80
C GLY A 50 -11.80 22.52 9.22
N GLU A 51 -12.70 22.48 10.20
CA GLU A 51 -12.40 22.57 11.64
C GLU A 51 -11.74 21.31 12.21
N SER A 52 -10.54 20.93 11.80
CA SER A 52 -9.68 19.99 12.54
C SER A 52 -8.27 20.03 12.01
N SER A 53 -7.57 21.15 12.20
CA SER A 53 -6.12 21.15 12.04
C SER A 53 -5.46 20.59 13.29
N TYR A 54 -5.31 19.29 13.36
CA TYR A 54 -4.39 18.70 14.33
C TYR A 54 -2.97 18.82 13.79
N TYR A 55 -2.21 19.76 14.34
CA TYR A 55 -0.77 19.75 14.24
C TYR A 55 -0.25 18.57 15.06
N VAL A 56 -0.06 17.42 14.42
CA VAL A 56 0.63 16.29 15.04
C VAL A 56 2.12 16.51 14.82
N GLN A 57 2.82 16.94 15.86
CA GLN A 57 4.26 16.82 15.91
C GLN A 57 4.60 15.33 15.80
N SER A 58 5.41 14.97 14.80
CA SER A 58 5.88 13.61 14.48
C SER A 58 4.76 12.56 14.32
N ASN A 59 4.34 12.39 13.09
CA ASN A 59 3.43 11.33 12.68
C ASN A 59 4.23 10.37 11.79
N VAL A 60 4.34 9.10 12.18
CA VAL A 60 5.12 8.10 11.46
C VAL A 60 4.76 8.00 9.97
N TRP A 61 3.49 8.19 9.62
CA TRP A 61 3.03 8.16 8.22
C TRP A 61 3.57 9.34 7.41
N TYR A 62 3.60 10.53 8.01
CA TYR A 62 4.16 11.71 7.39
C TYR A 62 5.69 11.63 7.30
N GLU A 63 6.35 11.14 8.34
CA GLU A 63 7.79 10.91 8.35
C GLU A 63 8.22 9.98 7.21
N GLN A 64 7.44 8.92 6.93
CA GLN A 64 7.70 8.05 5.78
C GLN A 64 7.51 8.78 4.44
N ALA A 65 6.45 9.60 4.33
CA ALA A 65 6.23 10.41 3.13
C ALA A 65 7.39 11.39 2.87
N GLU A 66 7.95 12.01 3.91
CA GLU A 66 9.12 12.89 3.81
C GLU A 66 10.39 12.09 3.52
N HIS A 67 10.59 10.94 4.17
CA HIS A 67 11.75 10.08 3.96
C HIS A 67 11.94 9.70 2.49
N TYR A 68 10.86 9.37 1.81
CA TYR A 68 10.85 9.02 0.39
C TYR A 68 10.60 10.23 -0.52
N ASN A 69 10.53 11.44 0.01
CA ASN A 69 10.26 12.68 -0.72
C ASN A 69 9.04 12.54 -1.67
N LEU A 70 7.94 12.00 -1.13
CA LEU A 70 6.77 11.64 -1.94
C LEU A 70 6.14 12.83 -2.65
N HIS A 71 6.24 14.04 -2.13
CA HIS A 71 5.78 15.24 -2.81
C HIS A 71 6.49 15.45 -4.16
N ASP A 72 7.81 15.36 -4.18
CA ASP A 72 8.60 15.48 -5.42
C ASP A 72 8.34 14.30 -6.37
N VAL A 73 8.26 13.10 -5.82
CA VAL A 73 7.95 11.89 -6.59
C VAL A 73 6.59 12.04 -7.30
N LEU A 74 5.54 12.44 -6.60
CA LEU A 74 4.22 12.65 -7.19
C LEU A 74 4.23 13.75 -8.25
N LYS A 75 4.96 14.84 -8.01
CA LYS A 75 5.13 15.91 -9.00
C LYS A 75 5.82 15.40 -10.26
N ARG A 76 6.92 14.68 -10.13
CA ARG A 76 7.64 14.08 -11.27
C ARG A 76 6.77 13.07 -12.03
N MET A 77 5.98 12.24 -11.33
CA MET A 77 5.01 11.34 -11.97
C MET A 77 3.96 12.13 -12.75
N LYS A 78 3.38 13.16 -12.12
CA LYS A 78 2.36 14.01 -12.73
C LYS A 78 2.87 14.67 -14.01
N ASP A 79 4.06 15.26 -13.97
CA ASP A 79 4.68 15.94 -15.10
C ASP A 79 5.04 14.94 -16.21
N LYS A 80 5.70 13.83 -15.87
CA LYS A 80 6.15 12.82 -16.85
C LYS A 80 5.00 12.17 -17.62
N TYR A 81 3.89 11.87 -16.94
CA TYR A 81 2.74 11.18 -17.54
C TYR A 81 1.60 12.12 -17.91
N ASN A 82 1.81 13.45 -17.81
CA ASN A 82 0.82 14.48 -18.12
C ASN A 82 -0.52 14.23 -17.43
N LEU A 83 -0.46 14.03 -16.10
CA LEU A 83 -1.63 13.69 -15.28
C LEU A 83 -2.28 14.93 -14.70
N LYS A 84 -3.60 14.90 -14.52
CA LYS A 84 -4.31 15.90 -13.73
C LYS A 84 -4.11 15.68 -12.24
N THR A 85 -4.25 14.41 -11.81
CA THR A 85 -4.10 14.00 -10.42
C THR A 85 -3.28 12.74 -10.33
N VAL A 86 -2.53 12.59 -9.25
CA VAL A 86 -1.79 11.37 -8.93
C VAL A 86 -1.91 11.08 -7.44
N ALA A 87 -2.09 9.81 -7.09
CA ALA A 87 -2.09 9.37 -5.71
C ALA A 87 -1.34 8.03 -5.58
N ILE A 88 -0.80 7.80 -4.40
CA ILE A 88 -0.16 6.55 -4.00
C ILE A 88 -0.73 6.09 -2.69
N GLN A 89 -0.82 4.78 -2.50
CA GLN A 89 -1.27 4.14 -1.26
C GLN A 89 -0.24 3.13 -0.81
N TRP A 90 0.02 3.12 0.49
CA TRP A 90 1.01 2.24 1.10
C TRP A 90 0.58 1.75 2.48
N GLU A 91 1.18 0.66 2.93
CA GLU A 91 1.14 0.23 4.31
C GLU A 91 2.44 0.64 5.01
N THR A 92 2.31 1.27 6.17
CA THR A 92 3.43 1.53 7.07
C THR A 92 3.52 0.41 8.09
N TYR A 93 4.71 -0.12 8.32
CA TYR A 93 4.95 -1.20 9.26
C TYR A 93 6.22 -0.95 10.08
N GLY A 94 6.37 -1.66 11.20
CA GLY A 94 7.53 -1.56 12.06
C GLY A 94 7.19 -1.41 13.54
N ASP A 95 8.15 -0.92 14.31
CA ASP A 95 8.01 -0.84 15.76
C ASP A 95 6.89 0.10 16.21
N GLY A 96 6.05 -0.38 17.14
CA GLY A 96 4.93 0.40 17.67
C GLY A 96 3.71 0.51 16.75
N ILE A 97 3.74 -0.03 15.54
CA ILE A 97 2.58 -0.08 14.65
C ILE A 97 1.83 -1.39 14.89
N GLN A 98 0.56 -1.26 15.39
CA GLN A 98 -0.33 -2.40 15.70
C GLN A 98 0.34 -3.53 16.52
N LYS A 99 1.29 -3.21 17.38
CA LYS A 99 2.05 -4.16 18.23
C LYS A 99 2.84 -5.23 17.44
N ARG A 100 3.16 -4.95 16.16
CA ARG A 100 3.93 -5.86 15.30
C ARG A 100 5.18 -5.16 14.81
N THR A 101 6.29 -5.84 14.89
CA THR A 101 7.58 -5.28 14.47
C THR A 101 7.98 -5.71 13.06
N TYR A 102 7.41 -6.80 12.53
CA TYR A 102 7.83 -7.45 11.28
C TYR A 102 9.35 -7.63 11.19
N GLY A 103 9.98 -7.96 12.35
CA GLY A 103 11.43 -8.11 12.44
C GLY A 103 12.23 -6.80 12.41
N MET A 104 11.57 -5.65 12.31
CA MET A 104 12.23 -4.34 12.35
C MET A 104 12.84 -4.09 13.74
N LYS A 105 13.98 -3.40 13.77
CA LYS A 105 14.61 -2.95 15.02
C LYS A 105 13.75 -1.90 15.71
N CYS A 106 13.87 -1.82 17.04
CA CYS A 106 13.20 -0.82 17.86
C CYS A 106 13.37 0.59 17.26
N GLY A 107 12.28 1.34 17.15
CA GLY A 107 12.24 2.68 16.57
C GLY A 107 12.38 2.74 15.05
N LYS A 108 12.34 1.62 14.34
CA LYS A 108 12.42 1.59 12.88
C LYS A 108 11.06 1.30 12.26
N HIS A 109 10.75 2.09 11.23
CA HIS A 109 9.56 1.94 10.42
C HIS A 109 9.96 1.94 8.95
N ASP A 110 9.15 1.30 8.13
CA ASP A 110 9.27 1.35 6.69
C ASP A 110 7.87 1.30 6.07
N PHE A 111 7.78 1.44 4.76
CA PHE A 111 6.52 1.32 4.07
C PHE A 111 6.63 0.48 2.80
N THR A 112 5.49 -0.01 2.34
CA THR A 112 5.40 -0.74 1.09
C THR A 112 4.18 -0.29 0.29
N MET A 113 4.38 0.09 -0.96
CA MET A 113 3.30 0.54 -1.84
C MET A 113 2.49 -0.62 -2.38
N PHE A 114 1.18 -0.44 -2.44
CA PHE A 114 0.26 -1.41 -3.02
C PHE A 114 -0.67 -0.82 -4.08
N HIS A 115 -0.87 0.51 -4.13
CA HIS A 115 -1.61 1.16 -5.21
C HIS A 115 -0.96 2.46 -5.65
N ILE A 116 -1.04 2.71 -6.97
CA ILE A 116 -0.81 4.02 -7.60
C ILE A 116 -2.06 4.34 -8.41
N LEU A 117 -2.54 5.57 -8.31
CA LEU A 117 -3.73 6.04 -9.03
C LEU A 117 -3.34 7.19 -9.96
N PHE A 118 -3.66 7.06 -11.22
CA PHE A 118 -3.52 8.10 -12.24
C PHE A 118 -4.92 8.62 -12.61
N ASN A 119 -5.17 9.90 -12.39
CA ASN A 119 -6.47 10.54 -12.63
C ASN A 119 -7.65 9.79 -11.97
N GLY A 120 -7.42 9.28 -10.75
CA GLY A 120 -8.42 8.54 -9.96
C GLY A 120 -8.56 7.05 -10.30
N ALA A 121 -7.93 6.56 -11.37
CA ALA A 121 -7.96 5.14 -11.73
C ALA A 121 -6.69 4.41 -11.22
N ARG A 122 -6.87 3.22 -10.65
CA ARG A 122 -5.73 2.36 -10.25
C ARG A 122 -4.97 1.90 -11.49
N VAL A 123 -3.65 1.95 -11.42
CA VAL A 123 -2.81 1.29 -12.42
C VAL A 123 -2.79 -0.22 -12.16
N SER A 124 -2.52 -1.02 -13.18
CA SER A 124 -2.33 -2.48 -13.02
C SER A 124 -1.10 -2.78 -12.17
N ILE A 125 -1.04 -3.97 -11.55
CA ILE A 125 0.09 -4.35 -10.68
C ILE A 125 1.43 -4.37 -11.44
N PRO A 126 1.54 -4.90 -12.68
CA PRO A 126 2.78 -4.77 -13.45
C PRO A 126 3.22 -3.32 -13.66
N ARG A 127 2.25 -2.41 -13.88
CA ARG A 127 2.54 -0.99 -14.03
C ARG A 127 2.98 -0.35 -12.71
N LEU A 128 2.35 -0.74 -11.59
CA LEU A 128 2.76 -0.30 -10.24
C LEU A 128 4.23 -0.65 -9.99
N VAL A 129 4.60 -1.92 -10.19
CA VAL A 129 5.97 -2.39 -9.96
C VAL A 129 6.96 -1.60 -10.82
N SER A 130 6.69 -1.46 -12.12
CA SER A 130 7.53 -0.67 -13.03
C SER A 130 7.67 0.79 -12.60
N LEU A 131 6.60 1.41 -12.10
CA LEU A 131 6.63 2.78 -11.58
C LEU A 131 7.44 2.87 -10.28
N CYS A 132 7.26 1.91 -9.38
CA CYS A 132 8.04 1.87 -8.13
C CYS A 132 9.54 1.72 -8.42
N GLU A 133 9.93 0.86 -9.34
CA GLU A 133 11.32 0.72 -9.78
C GLU A 133 11.84 2.03 -10.39
N GLU A 134 11.07 2.65 -11.28
CA GLU A 134 11.45 3.91 -11.94
C GLU A 134 11.67 5.06 -10.96
N PHE A 135 10.83 5.16 -9.93
CA PHE A 135 10.88 6.24 -8.95
C PHE A 135 11.60 5.86 -7.64
N ASN A 136 12.22 4.67 -7.61
CA ASN A 136 12.95 4.12 -6.46
C ASN A 136 12.09 4.09 -5.19
N LEU A 137 10.92 3.48 -5.29
CA LEU A 137 9.96 3.32 -4.21
C LEU A 137 9.78 1.85 -3.85
N PRO A 138 9.68 1.50 -2.56
CA PRO A 138 9.40 0.13 -2.17
C PRO A 138 7.96 -0.24 -2.53
N HIS A 139 7.76 -1.47 -2.98
CA HIS A 139 6.43 -1.99 -3.30
C HIS A 139 6.21 -3.37 -2.67
N VAL A 140 4.96 -3.76 -2.57
CA VAL A 140 4.58 -5.09 -2.09
C VAL A 140 5.23 -6.18 -2.94
N HIS A 141 5.71 -7.23 -2.26
CA HIS A 141 6.31 -8.34 -2.95
C HIS A 141 5.27 -9.11 -3.77
N VAL A 142 5.53 -9.30 -5.04
CA VAL A 142 4.71 -10.12 -5.93
C VAL A 142 5.18 -11.57 -5.81
N PHE A 143 4.29 -12.41 -5.29
CA PHE A 143 4.58 -13.81 -5.09
C PHE A 143 4.36 -14.64 -6.36
N ASP A 144 3.27 -14.37 -7.07
CA ASP A 144 2.94 -15.03 -8.33
C ASP A 144 2.20 -14.05 -9.25
N TRP A 145 2.67 -13.95 -10.49
CA TRP A 145 2.09 -13.08 -11.52
C TRP A 145 0.89 -13.67 -12.25
N CYS A 146 0.71 -14.97 -12.15
CA CYS A 146 -0.29 -15.72 -12.92
C CYS A 146 -1.04 -16.74 -12.05
N TYR A 147 -1.25 -16.41 -10.78
CA TYR A 147 -1.93 -17.28 -9.83
C TYR A 147 -3.34 -17.67 -10.31
N THR A 148 -3.64 -18.94 -10.21
CA THR A 148 -4.98 -19.48 -10.47
C THR A 148 -5.65 -19.80 -9.15
N LEU A 149 -6.83 -19.24 -8.92
CA LEU A 149 -7.59 -19.55 -7.70
C LEU A 149 -7.97 -21.03 -7.68
N PRO A 150 -7.88 -21.71 -6.52
CA PRO A 150 -8.43 -23.03 -6.35
C PRO A 150 -9.96 -23.01 -6.46
N ASP A 151 -10.56 -24.19 -6.63
CA ASP A 151 -12.00 -24.33 -6.87
C ASP A 151 -12.85 -23.98 -5.65
N THR A 152 -12.29 -24.11 -4.44
CA THR A 152 -13.00 -23.84 -3.19
C THR A 152 -12.27 -22.79 -2.34
N VAL A 153 -13.05 -22.12 -1.48
CA VAL A 153 -12.49 -21.15 -0.51
C VAL A 153 -11.66 -21.88 0.56
N GLU A 154 -12.06 -23.08 0.93
CA GLU A 154 -11.38 -23.94 1.88
C GLU A 154 -9.97 -24.31 1.40
N ASP A 155 -9.83 -24.68 0.13
CA ASP A 155 -8.54 -24.97 -0.49
C ASP A 155 -7.65 -23.73 -0.53
N LEU A 156 -8.22 -22.57 -0.86
CA LEU A 156 -7.49 -21.29 -0.84
C LEU A 156 -6.97 -20.97 0.57
N ILE A 157 -7.80 -21.11 1.58
CA ILE A 157 -7.41 -20.87 2.98
C ILE A 157 -6.30 -21.83 3.40
N ALA A 158 -6.43 -23.11 3.09
CA ALA A 158 -5.44 -24.12 3.41
C ALA A 158 -4.11 -23.85 2.70
N GLU A 159 -4.15 -23.45 1.43
CA GLU A 159 -2.97 -23.06 0.67
C GLU A 159 -2.27 -21.85 1.28
N VAL A 160 -3.03 -20.79 1.58
CA VAL A 160 -2.50 -19.55 2.20
C VAL A 160 -1.88 -19.86 3.56
N ASP A 161 -2.53 -20.68 4.37
CA ASP A 161 -2.03 -21.06 5.69
C ASP A 161 -0.76 -21.92 5.62
N SER A 162 -0.66 -22.78 4.62
CA SER A 162 0.54 -23.62 4.38
C SER A 162 1.76 -22.82 3.91
N LYS A 163 1.54 -21.67 3.25
CA LYS A 163 2.60 -20.78 2.74
C LYS A 163 3.14 -19.83 3.81
N GLN A 164 3.26 -20.30 5.05
CA GLN A 164 3.90 -19.59 6.13
C GLN A 164 5.39 -19.38 5.82
N PHE A 165 5.69 -18.38 4.99
CA PHE A 165 7.06 -18.00 4.73
C PHE A 165 7.65 -17.36 5.99
N SER A 166 8.76 -17.90 6.42
CA SER A 166 9.72 -17.17 7.21
C SER A 166 10.35 -16.10 6.30
N ILE A 167 9.61 -15.03 6.06
CA ILE A 167 10.29 -13.79 5.68
C ILE A 167 11.07 -13.37 6.92
N ASP A 168 12.23 -12.74 6.75
CA ASP A 168 13.07 -12.24 7.87
C ASP A 168 12.32 -11.41 8.91
N HIS A 169 11.04 -11.16 8.69
CA HIS A 169 10.12 -10.30 9.43
C HIS A 169 8.99 -11.04 10.16
N GLY A 170 9.02 -12.36 10.24
CA GLY A 170 8.03 -13.14 10.98
C GLY A 170 6.92 -13.72 10.10
N MET A 171 5.77 -14.08 10.72
CA MET A 171 4.64 -14.69 10.05
C MET A 171 3.91 -13.67 9.18
N ILE A 172 3.64 -14.03 7.92
CA ILE A 172 2.82 -13.19 7.03
C ILE A 172 1.35 -13.22 7.46
N GLU A 173 0.64 -12.10 7.29
CA GLU A 173 -0.78 -12.03 7.58
C GLU A 173 -1.61 -12.88 6.61
N GLY A 174 -1.23 -12.90 5.36
CA GLY A 174 -1.92 -13.60 4.29
C GLY A 174 -1.52 -13.05 2.93
N PHE A 175 -2.44 -13.16 1.97
CA PHE A 175 -2.20 -12.72 0.61
C PHE A 175 -3.33 -11.84 0.08
N VAL A 176 -2.98 -10.94 -0.82
CA VAL A 176 -3.94 -10.16 -1.60
C VAL A 176 -3.81 -10.55 -3.06
N MET A 177 -4.91 -10.97 -3.65
CA MET A 177 -4.98 -11.37 -5.04
C MET A 177 -5.64 -10.28 -5.86
N TYR A 178 -4.99 -9.84 -6.92
CA TYR A 178 -5.52 -8.83 -7.84
C TYR A 178 -5.85 -9.44 -9.18
N SER A 179 -7.03 -9.08 -9.73
CA SER A 179 -7.33 -9.33 -11.15
C SER A 179 -6.25 -8.70 -12.04
N GLN A 180 -6.05 -9.23 -13.25
CA GLN A 180 -4.99 -8.76 -14.14
C GLN A 180 -5.08 -7.26 -14.48
N ASP A 181 -6.30 -6.72 -14.53
CA ASP A 181 -6.54 -5.29 -14.72
C ASP A 181 -6.35 -4.45 -13.44
N GLY A 182 -6.12 -5.09 -12.28
CA GLY A 182 -5.93 -4.44 -10.99
C GLY A 182 -7.20 -3.85 -10.36
N GLN A 183 -8.37 -4.05 -10.97
CA GLN A 183 -9.61 -3.41 -10.50
C GLN A 183 -10.30 -4.19 -9.39
N THR A 184 -10.17 -5.51 -9.39
CA THR A 184 -10.75 -6.40 -8.37
C THR A 184 -9.65 -6.99 -7.52
N SER A 185 -9.87 -7.03 -6.21
CA SER A 185 -8.94 -7.67 -5.29
C SER A 185 -9.67 -8.45 -4.21
N TYR A 186 -9.04 -9.54 -3.77
CA TYR A 186 -9.47 -10.36 -2.64
C TYR A 186 -8.32 -10.51 -1.66
N LYS A 187 -8.62 -10.43 -0.35
CA LYS A 187 -7.65 -10.70 0.70
C LYS A 187 -8.01 -12.03 1.36
N CYS A 188 -7.05 -12.93 1.47
CA CYS A 188 -7.15 -14.15 2.24
C CYS A 188 -6.15 -14.09 3.39
N VAL A 189 -6.66 -14.09 4.62
CA VAL A 189 -5.86 -14.04 5.85
C VAL A 189 -5.62 -15.45 6.35
N SER A 190 -4.39 -15.75 6.77
CA SER A 190 -4.02 -17.06 7.33
C SER A 190 -4.71 -17.29 8.68
N PRO A 191 -5.42 -18.42 8.90
CA PRO A 191 -5.95 -18.78 10.19
C PRO A 191 -4.89 -18.87 11.29
N SER A 192 -3.73 -19.41 10.98
CA SER A 192 -2.59 -19.48 11.92
C SER A 192 -2.11 -18.10 12.36
N PHE A 193 -2.13 -17.12 11.46
CA PHE A 193 -1.83 -15.75 11.78
C PHE A 193 -2.89 -15.14 12.72
N LEU A 194 -4.18 -15.34 12.42
CA LEU A 194 -5.27 -14.85 13.28
C LEU A 194 -5.17 -15.43 14.67
N LEU A 195 -4.95 -16.74 14.81
CA LEU A 195 -4.80 -17.40 16.10
C LEU A 195 -3.62 -16.89 16.93
N LYS A 196 -2.57 -16.40 16.26
CA LYS A 196 -1.37 -15.89 16.95
C LYS A 196 -1.49 -14.44 17.40
N TYR A 197 -2.19 -13.60 16.64
CA TYR A 197 -2.17 -12.14 16.80
C TYR A 197 -3.54 -11.53 17.16
N HIS A 198 -4.60 -12.30 17.14
CA HIS A 198 -5.96 -11.91 17.53
C HIS A 198 -6.57 -12.86 18.55
#